data_b48fcaccc83ea9436125253162e59908
#
_entry.id   b48fcaccc83ea9436125253162e59908
#
_cell.length_a   1.000
_cell.length_b   1.000
_cell.length_c   1.000
_cell.angle_alpha   90.00
_cell.angle_beta   90.00
_cell.angle_gamma   90.00
#
_symmetry.space_group_name_H-M   'P 1'
#
loop_
_entity.id
_entity.type
_entity.pdbx_description
1 polymer ?
#
loop_
_entity_poly.entity_id
_entity_poly.type
_entity_poly.pdbx_seq_one_letter_code
_entity_poly.pdbx_strand_id
1 'polypeptide(L)'
;MKHILKKLIIPTLASRPVSALASHVLNSHTPVFLIHQLADDKKYGYGITPDHLRNCLSYLTENGHNFISLKDAILALKYGHTLPDKAVVFTIDDGFIEQATAIVPIFLEFQCPLTFFVITDMLDQAIWPWDAKISWLINNSTKQSIKIEFSDETIHIDISNAEKKHYARDIVWSSACLYLVLKYESLM
;
A
#
# COMPACT_ATOMS: atom_id res chain seq x y z
N MET A 1 -13.90 17.07 12.87
CA MET A 1 -15.06 16.15 12.78
C MET A 1 -14.68 14.75 12.29
N LYS A 2 -13.96 14.59 11.16
CA LYS A 2 -13.55 13.26 10.62
C LYS A 2 -12.70 12.41 11.59
N HIS A 3 -11.83 12.99 12.41
CA HIS A 3 -10.96 12.29 13.35
C HIS A 3 -11.69 11.72 14.58
N ILE A 4 -12.72 12.43 15.07
CA ILE A 4 -13.55 11.97 16.20
C ILE A 4 -14.45 10.83 15.75
N LEU A 5 -14.99 10.92 14.53
CA LEU A 5 -15.84 9.88 13.95
C LEU A 5 -15.06 8.56 13.77
N LYS A 6 -13.81 8.61 13.31
CA LYS A 6 -12.94 7.42 13.21
C LYS A 6 -12.65 6.79 14.57
N LYS A 7 -12.41 7.59 15.63
CA LYS A 7 -12.13 7.09 16.98
C LYS A 7 -13.32 6.39 17.65
N LEU A 8 -14.54 6.70 17.25
CA LEU A 8 -15.76 6.07 17.77
C LEU A 8 -16.24 4.90 16.90
N ILE A 9 -16.22 5.08 15.58
CA ILE A 9 -16.75 4.07 14.64
C ILE A 9 -15.85 2.83 14.57
N ILE A 10 -14.54 2.99 14.49
CA ILE A 10 -13.63 1.84 14.32
C ILE A 10 -13.70 0.89 15.53
N PRO A 11 -13.59 1.33 16.80
CA PRO A 11 -13.72 0.43 17.94
C PRO A 11 -15.11 -0.23 18.03
N THR A 12 -16.17 0.50 17.63
CA THR A 12 -17.54 -0.04 17.66
C THR A 12 -17.71 -1.14 16.61
N LEU A 13 -17.20 -0.92 15.38
CA LEU A 13 -17.21 -1.92 14.31
C LEU A 13 -16.30 -3.12 14.63
N ALA A 14 -15.19 -2.90 15.33
CA ALA A 14 -14.27 -3.94 15.78
C ALA A 14 -14.74 -4.65 17.06
N SER A 15 -15.86 -4.22 17.67
CA SER A 15 -16.39 -4.86 18.87
C SER A 15 -16.87 -6.28 18.59
N ARG A 16 -16.68 -7.19 19.56
CA ARG A 16 -17.05 -8.62 19.41
C ARG A 16 -18.49 -8.85 18.91
N PRO A 17 -19.54 -8.17 19.43
CA PRO A 17 -20.90 -8.41 18.96
C PRO A 17 -21.11 -7.96 17.50
N VAL A 18 -20.51 -6.83 17.08
CA VAL A 18 -20.64 -6.34 15.72
C VAL A 18 -19.83 -7.21 14.75
N SER A 19 -18.61 -7.64 15.14
CA SER A 19 -17.81 -8.54 14.32
C SER A 19 -18.46 -9.94 14.18
N ALA A 20 -19.15 -10.44 15.21
CA ALA A 20 -19.89 -11.69 15.13
C ALA A 20 -21.10 -11.59 14.19
N LEU A 21 -21.78 -10.45 14.16
CA LEU A 21 -22.88 -10.20 13.21
C LEU A 21 -22.34 -10.03 11.77
N ALA A 22 -21.24 -9.27 11.63
CA ALA A 22 -20.58 -9.05 10.35
C ALA A 22 -19.96 -10.34 9.79
N SER A 23 -19.47 -11.24 10.63
CA SER A 23 -18.91 -12.52 10.18
C SER A 23 -19.91 -13.36 9.41
N HIS A 24 -21.20 -13.31 9.78
CA HIS A 24 -22.26 -14.04 9.06
C HIS A 24 -22.43 -13.55 7.60
N VAL A 25 -22.16 -12.26 7.36
CA VAL A 25 -22.23 -11.66 6.01
C VAL A 25 -20.87 -11.75 5.30
N LEU A 26 -19.77 -11.67 6.05
CA LEU A 26 -18.40 -11.61 5.50
C LEU A 26 -17.76 -13.00 5.32
N ASN A 27 -18.30 -14.06 5.91
CA ASN A 27 -17.76 -15.41 5.80
C ASN A 27 -17.72 -15.96 4.35
N SER A 28 -18.42 -15.29 3.42
CA SER A 28 -18.34 -15.61 1.99
C SER A 28 -17.23 -14.84 1.25
N HIS A 29 -16.47 -14.00 1.92
CA HIS A 29 -15.47 -13.12 1.31
C HIS A 29 -14.07 -13.45 1.83
N THR A 30 -13.14 -13.61 0.91
CA THR A 30 -11.71 -13.76 1.24
C THR A 30 -11.01 -12.41 1.03
N PRO A 31 -10.60 -11.72 2.09
CA PRO A 31 -9.88 -10.47 1.95
C PRO A 31 -8.49 -10.71 1.34
N VAL A 32 -8.10 -9.82 0.44
CA VAL A 32 -6.75 -9.73 -0.11
C VAL A 32 -6.11 -8.46 0.45
N PHE A 33 -5.10 -8.62 1.29
CA PHE A 33 -4.35 -7.50 1.86
C PHE A 33 -3.15 -7.18 0.97
N LEU A 34 -3.10 -5.95 0.48
CA LEU A 34 -1.98 -5.43 -0.28
C LEU A 34 -0.99 -4.74 0.67
N ILE A 35 0.27 -5.15 0.62
CA ILE A 35 1.38 -4.46 1.26
C ILE A 35 2.21 -3.79 0.17
N HIS A 36 2.46 -2.49 0.32
CA HIS A 36 3.17 -1.72 -0.70
C HIS A 36 4.50 -1.20 -0.18
N GLN A 37 4.52 -0.52 0.96
CA GLN A 37 5.72 0.12 1.48
C GLN A 37 5.96 -0.21 2.95
N LEU A 38 7.26 -0.30 3.32
CA LEU A 38 7.68 -0.26 4.71
C LEU A 38 7.63 1.18 5.22
N ALA A 39 7.13 1.34 6.45
CA ALA A 39 7.28 2.60 7.15
C ALA A 39 8.76 2.79 7.50
N ASP A 40 9.34 3.85 6.98
CA ASP A 40 10.64 4.35 7.42
C ASP A 40 10.37 5.68 8.11
N ASP A 41 10.56 5.73 9.43
CA ASP A 41 10.37 6.93 10.26
C ASP A 41 11.21 8.14 9.77
N LYS A 42 12.23 7.87 8.95
CA LYS A 42 13.13 8.89 8.42
C LYS A 42 12.79 9.33 6.99
N LYS A 43 12.02 8.55 6.24
CA LYS A 43 11.87 8.74 4.80
C LYS A 43 10.47 9.10 4.32
N TYR A 44 9.42 8.41 4.75
CA TYR A 44 8.12 8.47 4.07
C TYR A 44 6.90 8.64 4.97
N GLY A 45 6.97 8.39 6.27
CA GLY A 45 5.85 8.59 7.20
C GLY A 45 4.60 7.72 6.98
N TYR A 46 4.57 6.89 5.93
CA TYR A 46 3.51 5.92 5.66
C TYR A 46 4.11 4.57 5.30
N GLY A 47 3.31 3.54 5.49
CA GLY A 47 3.69 2.16 5.29
C GLY A 47 3.47 1.32 6.54
N ILE A 48 3.85 0.06 6.49
CA ILE A 48 3.77 -0.85 7.64
C ILE A 48 5.15 -1.04 8.25
N THR A 49 5.26 -0.93 9.58
CA THR A 49 6.50 -1.29 10.26
C THR A 49 6.60 -2.81 10.41
N PRO A 50 7.82 -3.39 10.48
CA PRO A 50 8.00 -4.81 10.74
C PRO A 50 7.26 -5.31 11.98
N ASP A 51 7.29 -4.55 13.08
CA ASP A 51 6.61 -4.92 14.33
C ASP A 51 5.08 -4.85 14.19
N HIS A 52 4.57 -3.84 13.48
CA HIS A 52 3.13 -3.78 13.21
C HIS A 52 2.66 -4.94 12.34
N LEU A 53 3.44 -5.32 11.34
CA LEU A 53 3.15 -6.50 10.51
C LEU A 53 3.12 -7.78 11.32
N ARG A 54 4.12 -8.01 12.21
CA ARG A 54 4.11 -9.17 13.11
C ARG A 54 2.88 -9.20 14.01
N ASN A 55 2.53 -8.06 14.59
CA ASN A 55 1.33 -7.95 15.43
C ASN A 55 0.05 -8.27 14.66
N CYS A 56 -0.06 -7.81 13.40
CA CYS A 56 -1.20 -8.13 12.54
C CYS A 56 -1.28 -9.63 12.23
N LEU A 57 -0.17 -10.26 11.85
CA LEU A 57 -0.14 -11.69 11.54
C LEU A 57 -0.39 -12.54 12.79
N SER A 58 0.17 -12.18 13.96
CA SER A 58 -0.13 -12.84 15.24
C SER A 58 -1.62 -12.76 15.54
N TYR A 59 -2.20 -11.56 15.45
CA TYR A 59 -3.64 -11.37 15.68
C TYR A 59 -4.51 -12.25 14.78
N LEU A 60 -4.18 -12.31 13.48
CA LEU A 60 -4.92 -13.16 12.53
C LEU A 60 -4.78 -14.63 12.88
N THR A 61 -3.58 -15.10 13.21
CA THR A 61 -3.31 -16.48 13.63
C THR A 61 -4.07 -16.86 14.91
N GLU A 62 -4.01 -16.02 15.93
CA GLU A 62 -4.69 -16.22 17.22
C GLU A 62 -6.22 -16.23 17.09
N ASN A 63 -6.77 -15.55 16.09
CA ASN A 63 -8.19 -15.53 15.79
C ASN A 63 -8.62 -16.61 14.76
N GLY A 64 -7.75 -17.56 14.45
CA GLY A 64 -8.03 -18.71 13.62
C GLY A 64 -8.25 -18.39 12.14
N HIS A 65 -7.57 -17.35 11.62
CA HIS A 65 -7.55 -17.08 10.20
C HIS A 65 -6.61 -18.07 9.47
N ASN A 66 -6.97 -18.45 8.26
CA ASN A 66 -6.23 -19.36 7.41
C ASN A 66 -5.53 -18.56 6.32
N PHE A 67 -4.20 -18.55 6.32
CA PHE A 67 -3.42 -17.92 5.27
C PHE A 67 -3.37 -18.83 4.05
N ILE A 68 -3.85 -18.34 2.92
CA ILE A 68 -3.85 -19.06 1.64
C ILE A 68 -3.11 -18.28 0.56
N SER A 69 -2.63 -18.97 -0.46
CA SER A 69 -2.00 -18.31 -1.59
C SER A 69 -3.03 -17.60 -2.47
N LEU A 70 -2.63 -16.52 -3.16
CA LEU A 70 -3.47 -15.88 -4.16
C LEU A 70 -3.86 -16.87 -5.27
N LYS A 71 -2.95 -17.79 -5.63
CA LYS A 71 -3.21 -18.85 -6.61
C LYS A 71 -4.38 -19.74 -6.18
N ASP A 72 -4.39 -20.19 -4.93
CA ASP A 72 -5.46 -21.06 -4.42
C ASP A 72 -6.80 -20.31 -4.37
N ALA A 73 -6.79 -19.03 -3.98
CA ALA A 73 -7.98 -18.19 -4.00
C ALA A 73 -8.55 -18.03 -5.42
N ILE A 74 -7.68 -17.78 -6.42
CA ILE A 74 -8.10 -17.66 -7.83
C ILE A 74 -8.61 -18.99 -8.37
N LEU A 75 -7.97 -20.11 -8.05
CA LEU A 75 -8.42 -21.43 -8.49
C LEU A 75 -9.76 -21.79 -7.87
N ALA A 76 -9.97 -21.48 -6.58
CA ALA A 76 -11.24 -21.68 -5.92
C ALA A 76 -12.36 -20.87 -6.59
N LEU A 77 -12.10 -19.58 -6.87
CA LEU A 77 -13.05 -18.73 -7.57
C LEU A 77 -13.38 -19.24 -8.98
N LYS A 78 -12.36 -19.70 -9.72
CA LYS A 78 -12.52 -20.16 -11.11
C LYS A 78 -13.25 -21.49 -11.23
N TYR A 79 -13.00 -22.40 -10.30
CA TYR A 79 -13.50 -23.78 -10.38
C TYR A 79 -14.56 -24.10 -9.32
N GLY A 80 -14.95 -23.14 -8.49
CA GLY A 80 -15.95 -23.33 -7.44
C GLY A 80 -15.46 -24.18 -6.27
N HIS A 81 -14.15 -24.21 -6.00
CA HIS A 81 -13.62 -24.94 -4.86
C HIS A 81 -13.91 -24.20 -3.56
N THR A 82 -14.17 -24.93 -2.50
CA THR A 82 -14.37 -24.36 -1.16
C THR A 82 -13.02 -23.93 -0.59
N LEU A 83 -12.94 -22.70 -0.12
CA LEU A 83 -11.82 -22.20 0.66
C LEU A 83 -12.01 -22.51 2.15
N PRO A 84 -10.92 -22.58 2.94
CA PRO A 84 -11.03 -22.70 4.38
C PRO A 84 -11.75 -21.48 4.97
N ASP A 85 -12.43 -21.69 6.10
CA ASP A 85 -13.05 -20.59 6.83
C ASP A 85 -12.04 -19.51 7.19
N LYS A 86 -12.49 -18.26 7.20
CA LYS A 86 -11.61 -17.11 7.51
C LYS A 86 -10.33 -17.07 6.66
N ALA A 87 -10.40 -17.49 5.41
CA ALA A 87 -9.29 -17.43 4.47
C ALA A 87 -8.82 -15.98 4.25
N VAL A 88 -7.51 -15.76 4.23
CA VAL A 88 -6.87 -14.45 4.02
C VAL A 88 -5.71 -14.60 3.04
N VAL A 89 -5.58 -13.65 2.14
CA VAL A 89 -4.52 -13.58 1.14
C VAL A 89 -3.67 -12.33 1.34
N PHE A 90 -2.37 -12.45 1.13
CA PHE A 90 -1.46 -11.31 1.12
C PHE A 90 -0.75 -11.19 -0.22
N THR A 91 -0.66 -9.95 -0.68
CA THR A 91 0.11 -9.57 -1.87
C THR A 91 1.03 -8.41 -1.55
N ILE A 92 2.09 -8.26 -2.34
CA ILE A 92 3.03 -7.15 -2.25
C ILE A 92 3.39 -6.70 -3.65
N ASP A 93 3.46 -5.39 -3.86
CA ASP A 93 3.69 -4.80 -5.16
C ASP A 93 5.11 -4.24 -5.28
N ASP A 94 5.53 -3.98 -6.52
CA ASP A 94 6.75 -3.33 -7.02
C ASP A 94 8.02 -4.18 -6.98
N GLY A 95 8.33 -4.89 -5.90
CA GLY A 95 9.55 -5.68 -5.78
C GLY A 95 10.76 -4.90 -5.25
N PHE A 96 10.54 -3.95 -4.33
CA PHE A 96 11.63 -3.26 -3.64
C PHE A 96 12.47 -4.21 -2.79
N ILE A 97 13.78 -3.94 -2.72
CA ILE A 97 14.72 -4.78 -1.94
C ILE A 97 14.34 -4.85 -0.45
N GLU A 98 13.82 -3.78 0.12
CA GLU A 98 13.37 -3.73 1.51
C GLU A 98 12.19 -4.68 1.76
N GLN A 99 11.36 -4.90 0.77
CA GLN A 99 10.27 -5.87 0.86
C GLN A 99 10.82 -7.29 0.99
N ALA A 100 11.82 -7.65 0.18
CA ALA A 100 12.45 -8.96 0.23
C ALA A 100 13.25 -9.17 1.53
N THR A 101 13.93 -8.15 2.03
CA THR A 101 14.84 -8.27 3.17
C THR A 101 14.19 -8.09 4.54
N ALA A 102 13.09 -7.35 4.62
CA ALA A 102 12.42 -7.06 5.89
C ALA A 102 11.00 -7.61 5.99
N ILE A 103 10.23 -7.69 4.89
CA ILE A 103 8.84 -8.19 4.93
C ILE A 103 8.80 -9.72 4.77
N VAL A 104 9.49 -10.26 3.75
CA VAL A 104 9.46 -11.71 3.48
C VAL A 104 9.83 -12.57 4.69
N PRO A 105 10.91 -12.27 5.46
CA PRO A 105 11.24 -13.05 6.64
C PRO A 105 10.09 -13.15 7.64
N ILE A 106 9.31 -12.07 7.82
CA ILE A 106 8.16 -12.06 8.73
C ILE A 106 7.06 -13.01 8.23
N PHE A 107 6.75 -13.01 6.93
CA PHE A 107 5.78 -13.94 6.36
C PHE A 107 6.23 -15.40 6.50
N LEU A 108 7.54 -15.66 6.41
CA LEU A 108 8.11 -17.00 6.64
C LEU A 108 7.98 -17.42 8.10
N GLU A 109 8.18 -16.53 9.07
CA GLU A 109 7.97 -16.79 10.51
C GLU A 109 6.55 -17.34 10.77
N PHE A 110 5.54 -16.82 10.06
CA PHE A 110 4.13 -17.22 10.21
C PHE A 110 3.68 -18.30 9.21
N GLN A 111 4.58 -18.82 8.39
CA GLN A 111 4.23 -19.73 7.28
C GLN A 111 3.11 -19.19 6.39
N CYS A 112 3.06 -17.88 6.25
CA CYS A 112 2.02 -17.17 5.51
C CYS A 112 2.42 -17.02 4.04
N PRO A 113 1.67 -17.57 3.08
CA PRO A 113 1.94 -17.40 1.66
C PRO A 113 1.88 -15.92 1.26
N LEU A 114 2.83 -15.48 0.45
CA LEU A 114 2.92 -14.13 -0.06
C LEU A 114 3.11 -14.15 -1.58
N THR A 115 2.33 -13.34 -2.29
CA THR A 115 2.45 -13.18 -3.73
C THR A 115 3.08 -11.83 -4.04
N PHE A 116 4.17 -11.83 -4.80
CA PHE A 116 4.83 -10.63 -5.28
C PHE A 116 4.37 -10.29 -6.70
N PHE A 117 4.00 -9.03 -6.91
CA PHE A 117 3.86 -8.43 -8.22
C PHE A 117 5.04 -7.49 -8.44
N VAL A 118 5.99 -7.93 -9.23
CA VAL A 118 7.24 -7.19 -9.45
C VAL A 118 7.21 -6.41 -10.76
N ILE A 119 7.76 -5.20 -10.74
CA ILE A 119 7.98 -4.42 -11.95
C ILE A 119 9.29 -4.91 -12.57
N THR A 120 9.18 -5.66 -13.67
CA THR A 120 10.33 -6.33 -14.31
C THR A 120 11.43 -5.35 -14.74
N ASP A 121 11.04 -4.18 -15.27
CA ASP A 121 12.00 -3.15 -15.68
C ASP A 121 12.80 -2.57 -14.51
N MET A 122 12.27 -2.65 -13.28
CA MET A 122 13.02 -2.28 -12.08
C MET A 122 14.06 -3.33 -11.71
N LEU A 123 13.76 -4.62 -11.92
CA LEU A 123 14.73 -5.69 -11.68
C LEU A 123 15.93 -5.58 -12.63
N ASP A 124 15.69 -5.22 -13.86
CA ASP A 124 16.72 -4.99 -14.87
C ASP A 124 17.40 -3.61 -14.74
N GLN A 125 17.04 -2.83 -13.71
CA GLN A 125 17.52 -1.47 -13.48
C GLN A 125 17.26 -0.51 -14.66
N ALA A 126 16.30 -0.82 -15.51
CA ALA A 126 15.96 -0.04 -16.70
C ALA A 126 15.16 1.21 -16.33
N ILE A 127 14.34 1.13 -15.30
CA ILE A 127 13.54 2.27 -14.81
C ILE A 127 13.68 2.44 -13.30
N TRP A 128 13.43 3.65 -12.89
CA TRP A 128 13.25 4.02 -11.49
C TRP A 128 11.77 4.41 -11.28
N PRO A 129 11.07 3.94 -10.23
CA PRO A 129 9.70 4.35 -9.98
C PRO A 129 9.57 5.86 -10.02
N TRP A 130 8.62 6.36 -10.78
CA TRP A 130 8.50 7.80 -11.05
C TRP A 130 8.26 8.62 -9.77
N ASP A 131 7.47 8.11 -8.85
CA ASP A 131 7.16 8.72 -7.55
C ASP A 131 8.39 8.75 -6.63
N ALA A 132 9.13 7.65 -6.55
CA ALA A 132 10.40 7.59 -5.83
C ALA A 132 11.44 8.53 -6.45
N LYS A 133 11.52 8.60 -7.79
CA LYS A 133 12.41 9.50 -8.51
C LYS A 133 12.08 10.97 -8.24
N ILE A 134 10.80 11.34 -8.29
CA ILE A 134 10.36 12.71 -7.98
C ILE A 134 10.68 13.05 -6.53
N SER A 135 10.35 12.16 -5.59
CA SER A 135 10.63 12.36 -4.18
C SER A 135 12.12 12.54 -3.91
N TRP A 136 12.96 11.74 -4.56
CA TRP A 136 14.41 11.87 -4.45
C TRP A 136 14.92 13.19 -5.02
N LEU A 137 14.45 13.58 -6.21
CA LEU A 137 14.85 14.82 -6.86
C LEU A 137 14.52 16.05 -6.02
N ILE A 138 13.32 16.13 -5.46
CA ILE A 138 12.89 17.24 -4.62
C ILE A 138 13.69 17.27 -3.33
N ASN A 139 13.86 16.12 -2.65
CA ASN A 139 14.57 16.04 -1.38
C ASN A 139 16.04 16.42 -1.49
N ASN A 140 16.70 16.00 -2.57
CA ASN A 140 18.14 16.27 -2.79
C ASN A 140 18.41 17.56 -3.56
N SER A 141 17.37 18.31 -3.97
CA SER A 141 17.54 19.59 -4.63
C SER A 141 18.11 20.65 -3.69
N THR A 142 19.09 21.38 -4.18
CA THR A 142 19.67 22.58 -3.51
C THR A 142 18.99 23.87 -3.95
N LYS A 143 18.02 23.80 -4.88
CA LYS A 143 17.28 24.96 -5.36
C LYS A 143 16.30 25.48 -4.32
N GLN A 144 15.95 26.75 -4.39
CA GLN A 144 14.93 27.36 -3.54
C GLN A 144 13.51 27.12 -4.07
N SER A 145 13.36 26.90 -5.37
CA SER A 145 12.10 26.63 -6.03
C SER A 145 12.27 25.72 -7.23
N ILE A 146 11.19 25.05 -7.61
CA ILE A 146 11.06 24.27 -8.84
C ILE A 146 9.96 24.86 -9.71
N LYS A 147 10.11 24.72 -11.01
CA LYS A 147 9.12 25.06 -12.01
C LYS A 147 8.62 23.78 -12.64
N ILE A 148 7.29 23.60 -12.68
CA ILE A 148 6.66 22.45 -13.30
C ILE A 148 5.73 22.97 -14.39
N GLU A 149 5.85 22.42 -15.58
CA GLU A 149 5.03 22.76 -16.74
C GLU A 149 4.03 21.63 -16.99
N PHE A 150 2.74 21.95 -16.91
CA PHE A 150 1.65 21.06 -17.29
C PHE A 150 0.91 21.68 -18.46
N SER A 151 0.97 21.07 -19.64
CA SER A 151 0.26 21.55 -20.84
C SER A 151 0.34 23.08 -21.03
N ASP A 152 -0.63 23.81 -20.49
CA ASP A 152 -0.76 25.25 -20.65
C ASP A 152 -0.49 26.05 -19.36
N GLU A 153 -0.22 25.36 -18.25
CA GLU A 153 0.03 25.98 -16.95
C GLU A 153 1.46 25.76 -16.47
N THR A 154 2.02 26.80 -15.85
CA THR A 154 3.31 26.74 -15.17
C THR A 154 3.10 26.97 -13.69
N ILE A 155 3.51 26.00 -12.87
CA ILE A 155 3.44 26.08 -11.42
C ILE A 155 4.85 26.30 -10.86
N HIS A 156 5.01 27.30 -10.01
CA HIS A 156 6.22 27.54 -9.25
C HIS A 156 6.02 27.09 -7.81
N ILE A 157 6.87 26.17 -7.34
CA ILE A 157 6.76 25.58 -6.00
C ILE A 157 8.04 25.89 -5.24
N ASP A 158 7.88 26.50 -4.06
CA ASP A 158 8.99 26.75 -3.13
C ASP A 158 9.41 25.42 -2.46
N ILE A 159 10.71 25.12 -2.48
CA ILE A 159 11.33 23.92 -1.88
C ILE A 159 12.52 24.31 -0.97
N SER A 160 12.49 25.51 -0.41
CA SER A 160 13.62 26.10 0.34
C SER A 160 13.91 25.41 1.67
N ASN A 161 12.99 24.64 2.23
CA ASN A 161 13.17 23.89 3.47
C ASN A 161 12.48 22.52 3.42
N ALA A 162 12.67 21.69 4.45
CA ALA A 162 12.14 20.33 4.51
C ALA A 162 10.59 20.25 4.44
N GLU A 163 9.90 21.17 5.12
CA GLU A 163 8.43 21.22 5.13
C GLU A 163 7.89 21.57 3.74
N LYS A 164 8.47 22.56 3.08
CA LYS A 164 8.11 22.96 1.72
C LYS A 164 8.43 21.88 0.69
N LYS A 165 9.54 21.15 0.87
CA LYS A 165 9.85 19.98 0.06
C LYS A 165 8.81 18.87 0.21
N HIS A 166 8.32 18.65 1.44
CA HIS A 166 7.24 17.68 1.68
C HIS A 166 5.96 18.10 0.95
N TYR A 167 5.54 19.35 1.11
CA TYR A 167 4.37 19.91 0.42
C TYR A 167 4.52 19.86 -1.11
N ALA A 168 5.70 20.15 -1.63
CA ALA A 168 5.99 20.08 -3.07
C ALA A 168 5.79 18.65 -3.64
N ARG A 169 6.23 17.64 -2.90
CA ARG A 169 6.02 16.23 -3.29
C ARG A 169 4.54 15.89 -3.41
N ASP A 170 3.74 16.32 -2.43
CA ASP A 170 2.29 16.06 -2.41
C ASP A 170 1.58 16.73 -3.59
N ILE A 171 1.96 17.98 -3.92
CA ILE A 171 1.43 18.68 -5.10
C ILE A 171 1.80 17.94 -6.38
N VAL A 172 3.08 17.62 -6.57
CA VAL A 172 3.56 16.98 -7.80
C VAL A 172 2.90 15.61 -7.97
N TRP A 173 2.78 14.85 -6.89
CA TRP A 173 2.14 13.55 -6.91
C TRP A 173 0.66 13.64 -7.27
N SER A 174 -0.08 14.54 -6.62
CA SER A 174 -1.50 14.76 -6.90
C SER A 174 -1.76 15.22 -8.33
N SER A 175 -0.91 16.12 -8.83
CA SER A 175 -1.01 16.65 -10.20
C SER A 175 -0.68 15.60 -11.25
N ALA A 176 0.33 14.75 -11.00
CA ALA A 176 0.68 13.65 -11.89
C ALA A 176 -0.44 12.59 -11.96
N CYS A 177 -1.03 12.24 -10.82
CA CYS A 177 -2.19 11.35 -10.78
C CYS A 177 -3.39 11.92 -11.55
N LEU A 178 -3.70 13.20 -11.35
CA LEU A 178 -4.80 13.86 -12.07
C LEU A 178 -4.57 13.89 -13.59
N TYR A 179 -3.34 14.22 -14.01
CA TYR A 179 -2.96 14.23 -15.43
C TYR A 179 -3.12 12.84 -16.07
N LEU A 180 -2.72 11.79 -15.39
CA LEU A 180 -2.86 10.41 -15.86
C LEU A 180 -4.35 10.04 -16.01
N VAL A 181 -5.20 10.36 -15.02
CA VAL A 181 -6.64 10.09 -15.09
C VAL A 181 -7.28 10.80 -16.28
N LEU A 182 -7.05 12.10 -16.43
CA LEU A 182 -7.62 12.88 -17.53
C LEU A 182 -7.15 12.41 -18.91
N LYS A 183 -5.89 11.97 -19.02
CA LYS A 183 -5.37 11.42 -20.27
C LYS A 183 -6.01 10.08 -20.63
N TYR A 184 -6.30 9.23 -19.65
CA TYR A 184 -6.99 7.96 -19.89
C TYR A 184 -8.45 8.15 -20.29
N GLU A 185 -9.17 9.09 -19.67
CA GLU A 185 -10.56 9.41 -20.04
C GLU A 185 -10.68 9.98 -21.47
N SER A 186 -9.65 10.66 -21.97
CA SER A 186 -9.62 11.16 -23.34
C SER A 186 -9.32 10.09 -24.40
N LEU A 187 -8.95 8.87 -23.99
CA LEU A 187 -8.63 7.74 -24.87
C LEU A 187 -9.77 6.71 -24.96
N MET A 188 -10.82 6.85 -24.15
CA MET A 188 -12.04 6.05 -24.20
C MET A 188 -13.14 6.74 -24.98
#